data_c927ecea07f9e6a0c978dde021676159
#
_entry.id   c927ecea07f9e6a0c978dde021676159
#
_cell.length_a   1.000
_cell.length_b   1.000
_cell.length_c   1.000
_cell.angle_alpha   90.00
_cell.angle_beta   90.00
_cell.angle_gamma   90.00
#
_symmetry.space_group_name_H-M   'P 1'
#
loop_
_entity.id
_entity.type
_entity.pdbx_description
1 polymer ?
#
loop_
_entity_poly.entity_id
_entity_poly.type
_entity_poly.pdbx_seq_one_letter_code
_entity_poly.pdbx_strand_id
1 'polypeptide(L)'
;MKPKNYKTITLEEYYDFALKACRHIALEHGYAVAVHGTMKTDLDLVAVPWVSKAIHPKTLANKFLKILGGEKNALWDTEVRSVHGHLKYTIILPLDFEYGKTPYIDLTI
;
A
#
# COMPACT_ATOMS: atom_id res chain seq x y z
N MET A 1 -2.12 7.57 -25.94
CA MET A 1 -0.89 7.16 -26.65
C MET A 1 0.30 7.26 -25.68
N LYS A 2 1.14 6.26 -25.69
CA LYS A 2 2.33 6.28 -24.83
C LYS A 2 3.40 7.23 -25.38
N PRO A 3 4.10 7.94 -24.49
CA PRO A 3 5.24 8.76 -24.93
C PRO A 3 6.30 7.91 -25.64
N LYS A 4 7.03 8.53 -26.56
CA LYS A 4 8.07 7.84 -27.33
C LYS A 4 9.14 7.18 -26.44
N ASN A 5 9.45 7.80 -25.29
CA ASN A 5 10.46 7.32 -24.35
C ASN A 5 9.84 6.66 -23.12
N TYR A 6 8.64 6.14 -23.25
CA TYR A 6 7.95 5.50 -22.15
C TYR A 6 8.69 4.23 -21.73
N LYS A 7 8.98 4.14 -20.45
CA LYS A 7 9.58 2.95 -19.86
C LYS A 7 8.53 2.23 -19.00
N THR A 8 8.27 0.98 -19.34
CA THR A 8 7.38 0.14 -18.54
C THR A 8 8.14 -0.39 -17.35
N ILE A 9 7.58 -0.22 -16.16
CA ILE A 9 8.14 -0.80 -14.94
C ILE A 9 7.46 -2.13 -14.63
N THR A 10 8.17 -3.01 -13.93
CA THR A 10 7.61 -4.28 -13.47
C THR A 10 6.76 -4.08 -12.23
N LEU A 11 5.96 -5.08 -11.90
CA LEU A 11 5.18 -5.06 -10.66
C LEU A 11 6.10 -4.96 -9.43
N GLU A 12 7.23 -5.68 -9.44
CA GLU A 12 8.19 -5.61 -8.33
C GLU A 12 8.79 -4.22 -8.17
N GLU A 13 9.13 -3.56 -9.29
CA GLU A 13 9.62 -2.18 -9.25
C GLU A 13 8.56 -1.23 -8.70
N TYR A 14 7.30 -1.45 -9.08
CA TYR A 14 6.20 -0.65 -8.55
C TYR A 14 6.06 -0.87 -7.03
N TYR A 15 6.13 -2.10 -6.56
CA TYR A 15 6.03 -2.38 -5.13
C TYR A 15 7.20 -1.79 -4.35
N ASP A 16 8.40 -1.75 -4.92
CA ASP A 16 9.54 -1.08 -4.30
C ASP A 16 9.28 0.41 -4.13
N PHE A 17 8.75 1.03 -5.15
CA PHE A 17 8.34 2.43 -5.10
C PHE A 17 7.23 2.64 -4.05
N ALA A 18 6.21 1.80 -4.08
CA ALA A 18 5.07 1.89 -3.15
C ALA A 18 5.51 1.74 -1.70
N LEU A 19 6.43 0.82 -1.42
CA LEU A 19 6.98 0.63 -0.09
C LEU A 19 7.66 1.90 0.42
N LYS A 20 8.49 2.52 -0.40
CA LYS A 20 9.19 3.75 -0.02
C LYS A 20 8.23 4.89 0.24
N ALA A 21 7.22 5.04 -0.61
CA ALA A 21 6.20 6.08 -0.45
C ALA A 21 5.39 5.87 0.84
N CYS A 22 4.96 4.63 1.09
CA CYS A 22 4.20 4.31 2.30
C CYS A 22 5.03 4.50 3.56
N ARG A 23 6.30 4.11 3.56
CA ARG A 23 7.19 4.34 4.69
C ARG A 23 7.33 5.82 5.02
N HIS A 24 7.50 6.63 4.00
CA HIS A 24 7.65 8.07 4.20
C HIS A 24 6.39 8.68 4.84
N ILE A 25 5.23 8.37 4.28
CA ILE A 25 3.95 8.83 4.82
C ILE A 25 3.72 8.31 6.23
N ALA A 26 4.01 7.03 6.48
CA ALA A 26 3.81 6.43 7.78
C ALA A 26 4.63 7.12 8.87
N LEU A 27 5.90 7.40 8.58
CA LEU A 27 6.78 8.07 9.55
C LEU A 27 6.29 9.45 9.92
N GLU A 28 5.74 10.19 8.97
CA GLU A 28 5.16 11.52 9.24
C GLU A 28 3.95 11.45 10.17
N HIS A 29 3.30 10.30 10.25
CA HIS A 29 2.06 10.13 10.99
C HIS A 29 2.17 9.17 12.18
N GLY A 30 3.39 8.85 12.57
CA GLY A 30 3.64 8.11 13.79
C GLY A 30 3.71 6.60 13.66
N TYR A 31 3.90 6.07 12.44
CA TYR A 31 4.00 4.64 12.19
C TYR A 31 5.33 4.27 11.56
N ALA A 32 5.81 3.08 11.89
CA ALA A 32 6.88 2.42 11.17
C ALA A 32 6.26 1.32 10.30
N VAL A 33 6.77 1.15 9.09
CA VAL A 33 6.24 0.16 8.15
C VAL A 33 7.33 -0.85 7.79
N ALA A 34 6.96 -2.12 7.82
CA ALA A 34 7.82 -3.22 7.40
C ALA A 34 7.12 -4.06 6.35
N VAL A 35 7.91 -4.71 5.52
CA VAL A 35 7.41 -5.66 4.53
C VAL A 35 7.32 -7.04 5.15
N HIS A 36 6.23 -7.74 4.86
CA HIS A 36 6.05 -9.14 5.17
C HIS A 36 5.90 -9.89 3.84
N GLY A 37 6.68 -10.96 3.63
CA GLY A 37 6.60 -11.73 2.40
C GLY A 37 7.58 -11.29 1.31
N THR A 38 7.32 -11.70 0.08
CA THR A 38 8.28 -11.63 -1.03
C THR A 38 8.10 -10.48 -2.01
N MET A 39 6.98 -9.78 -1.98
CA MET A 39 6.62 -8.72 -2.94
C MET A 39 6.48 -9.21 -4.40
N LYS A 40 6.32 -10.49 -4.63
CA LYS A 40 6.22 -11.01 -6.00
C LYS A 40 4.82 -10.88 -6.58
N THR A 41 3.79 -11.15 -5.80
CA THR A 41 2.40 -11.11 -6.24
C THR A 41 1.61 -10.01 -5.56
N ASP A 42 1.91 -9.77 -4.29
CA ASP A 42 1.27 -8.75 -3.48
C ASP A 42 2.30 -8.07 -2.60
N LEU A 43 1.96 -6.92 -2.09
CA LEU A 43 2.79 -6.20 -1.14
C LEU A 43 2.10 -6.24 0.22
N ASP A 44 2.65 -7.04 1.12
CA ASP A 44 2.15 -7.14 2.49
C ASP A 44 2.93 -6.20 3.39
N LEU A 45 2.24 -5.24 3.96
CA LEU A 45 2.82 -4.25 4.86
C LEU A 45 2.27 -4.43 6.27
N VAL A 46 3.16 -4.27 7.24
CA VAL A 46 2.80 -4.19 8.65
C VAL A 46 3.16 -2.80 9.13
N ALA A 47 2.20 -2.08 9.66
CA ALA A 47 2.43 -0.77 10.25
C ALA A 47 2.29 -0.85 11.76
N VAL A 48 3.28 -0.32 12.47
CA VAL A 48 3.33 -0.34 13.93
C VAL A 48 3.42 1.11 14.42
N PRO A 49 2.49 1.56 15.27
CA PRO A 49 2.60 2.90 15.85
C PRO A 49 3.82 2.95 16.77
N TRP A 50 4.64 3.98 16.61
CA TRP A 50 5.84 4.16 17.45
C TRP A 50 5.74 5.38 18.35
N VAL A 51 4.64 6.12 18.25
CA VAL A 51 4.32 7.25 19.13
C VAL A 51 2.89 7.11 19.65
N SER A 52 2.62 7.70 20.80
CA SER A 52 1.30 7.59 21.43
C SER A 52 0.20 8.33 20.67
N LYS A 53 0.56 9.33 19.87
CA LYS A 53 -0.39 10.15 19.10
C LYS A 53 -0.36 9.82 17.61
N ALA A 54 -0.10 8.58 17.25
CA ALA A 54 -0.20 8.15 15.86
C ALA A 54 -1.65 8.35 15.36
N ILE A 55 -1.79 8.66 14.07
CA ILE A 55 -3.12 8.84 13.48
C ILE A 55 -3.90 7.52 13.50
N HIS A 56 -5.21 7.61 13.34
CA HIS A 56 -6.06 6.42 13.32
C HIS A 56 -5.67 5.50 12.15
N PRO A 57 -5.66 4.16 12.34
CA PRO A 57 -5.30 3.20 11.29
C PRO A 57 -6.01 3.41 9.95
N LYS A 58 -7.31 3.66 9.98
CA LYS A 58 -8.08 3.91 8.76
C LYS A 58 -7.60 5.16 8.04
N THR A 59 -7.22 6.19 8.76
CA THR A 59 -6.68 7.42 8.17
C THR A 59 -5.34 7.13 7.49
N LEU A 60 -4.51 6.29 8.10
CA LEU A 60 -3.25 5.87 7.48
C LEU A 60 -3.49 5.11 6.19
N ALA A 61 -4.42 4.14 6.20
CA ALA A 61 -4.78 3.38 5.01
C ALA A 61 -5.26 4.29 3.87
N ASN A 62 -6.08 5.29 4.18
CA ASN A 62 -6.55 6.26 3.20
C ASN A 62 -5.41 7.12 2.64
N LYS A 63 -4.42 7.46 3.44
CA LYS A 63 -3.25 8.20 2.97
C LYS A 63 -2.39 7.34 2.02
N PHE A 64 -2.26 6.06 2.29
CA PHE A 64 -1.58 5.14 1.39
C PHE A 64 -2.33 5.03 0.06
N LEU A 65 -3.64 4.85 0.14
CA LEU A 65 -4.51 4.80 -1.04
C LEU A 65 -4.30 6.04 -1.92
N LYS A 66 -4.33 7.21 -1.31
CA LYS A 66 -4.21 8.48 -2.02
C LYS A 66 -2.87 8.64 -2.71
N ILE A 67 -1.77 8.31 -2.03
CA ILE A 67 -0.44 8.47 -2.61
C ILE A 67 -0.16 7.46 -3.71
N LEU A 68 -0.79 6.29 -3.68
CA LEU A 68 -0.52 5.21 -4.62
C LEU A 68 -1.40 5.20 -5.86
N GLY A 69 -2.60 5.70 -5.79
CA GLY A 69 -3.49 5.59 -6.93
C GLY A 69 -4.49 6.72 -7.10
N GLY A 70 -4.54 7.57 -6.14
CA GLY A 70 -5.57 8.60 -6.12
C GLY A 70 -6.92 8.06 -5.64
N GLU A 71 -7.76 8.95 -5.26
CA GLU A 71 -9.01 8.63 -4.56
C GLU A 71 -10.03 7.86 -5.41
N LYS A 72 -10.00 8.10 -6.73
CA LYS A 72 -11.02 7.53 -7.63
C LYS A 72 -10.61 6.23 -8.30
N ASN A 73 -9.33 5.90 -8.27
CA ASN A 73 -8.80 4.80 -9.05
C ASN A 73 -8.44 3.57 -8.22
N ALA A 74 -8.51 3.69 -6.93
CA ALA A 74 -8.17 2.59 -6.05
C ALA A 74 -9.40 2.11 -5.31
N LEU A 75 -9.51 0.81 -5.19
CA LEU A 75 -10.50 0.17 -4.35
C LEU A 75 -9.80 -0.32 -3.11
N TRP A 76 -10.44 -0.16 -2.00
CA TRP A 76 -9.99 -0.86 -0.82
C TRP A 76 -11.17 -1.51 -0.15
N ASP A 77 -10.92 -2.71 0.29
CA ASP A 77 -11.94 -3.53 0.87
C ASP A 77 -12.22 -3.11 2.30
N THR A 78 -13.26 -3.66 2.84
CA THR A 78 -13.67 -3.40 4.20
C THR A 78 -12.57 -3.71 5.18
N GLU A 79 -12.50 -2.86 6.21
CA GLU A 79 -11.70 -3.12 7.37
C GLU A 79 -12.06 -4.48 7.97
N VAL A 80 -11.07 -5.34 8.14
CA VAL A 80 -11.24 -6.66 8.75
C VAL A 80 -10.36 -6.75 9.98
N ARG A 81 -10.92 -7.19 11.08
CA ARG A 81 -10.16 -7.43 12.30
C ARG A 81 -9.74 -8.89 12.35
N SER A 82 -8.44 -9.13 12.45
CA SER A 82 -7.91 -10.48 12.57
C SER A 82 -8.23 -11.09 13.94
N VAL A 83 -7.99 -12.41 14.08
CA VAL A 83 -8.19 -13.11 15.35
C VAL A 83 -7.33 -12.55 16.48
N HIS A 84 -6.21 -11.90 16.16
CA HIS A 84 -5.33 -11.26 17.15
C HIS A 84 -5.65 -9.78 17.36
N GLY A 85 -6.75 -9.27 16.82
CA GLY A 85 -7.19 -7.90 17.01
C GLY A 85 -6.55 -6.89 16.10
N HIS A 86 -5.69 -7.31 15.17
CA HIS A 86 -5.09 -6.41 14.18
C HIS A 86 -6.11 -6.03 13.11
N LEU A 87 -6.05 -4.79 12.68
CA LEU A 87 -6.87 -4.30 11.58
C LEU A 87 -6.16 -4.59 10.26
N LYS A 88 -6.91 -5.06 9.28
CA LYS A 88 -6.40 -5.33 7.94
C LYS A 88 -7.17 -4.51 6.91
N TYR A 89 -6.43 -3.92 6.01
CA TYR A 89 -6.97 -3.16 4.89
C TYR A 89 -6.36 -3.70 3.60
N THR A 90 -7.19 -3.91 2.61
CA THR A 90 -6.73 -4.38 1.30
C THR A 90 -6.91 -3.26 0.29
N ILE A 91 -5.85 -2.88 -0.38
CA ILE A 91 -5.84 -1.85 -1.40
C ILE A 91 -5.58 -2.50 -2.75
N ILE A 92 -6.55 -2.40 -3.65
CA ILE A 92 -6.44 -2.91 -5.01
C ILE A 92 -6.41 -1.70 -5.93
N LEU A 93 -5.31 -1.52 -6.64
CA LEU A 93 -5.16 -0.42 -7.58
C LEU A 93 -5.54 -0.90 -8.98
N PRO A 94 -6.45 -0.22 -9.68
CA PRO A 94 -6.87 -0.63 -11.01
C PRO A 94 -5.83 -0.26 -12.08
N LEU A 95 -4.63 -0.75 -11.89
CA LEU A 95 -3.50 -0.55 -12.80
C LEU A 95 -3.08 -1.92 -13.32
N ASP A 96 -2.81 -2.01 -14.61
CA ASP A 96 -2.34 -3.26 -15.21
C ASP A 96 -0.84 -3.22 -15.42
N PHE A 97 -0.18 -4.23 -14.90
CA PHE A 97 1.22 -4.47 -15.14
C PHE A 97 1.36 -5.71 -16.04
N GLU A 98 2.54 -6.23 -16.16
CA GLU A 98 2.84 -7.38 -17.02
C GLU A 98 1.76 -8.45 -16.97
N TYR A 99 1.25 -8.86 -18.16
CA TYR A 99 0.27 -9.93 -18.28
C TYR A 99 -1.00 -9.72 -17.46
N GLY A 100 -1.43 -8.47 -17.32
CA GLY A 100 -2.67 -8.16 -16.62
C GLY A 100 -2.59 -8.25 -15.10
N LYS A 101 -1.39 -8.24 -14.54
CA LYS A 101 -1.24 -8.24 -13.07
C LYS A 101 -1.70 -6.92 -12.48
N THR A 102 -2.49 -6.99 -11.45
CA THR A 102 -3.01 -5.82 -10.73
C THR A 102 -2.30 -5.67 -9.39
N PRO A 103 -1.81 -4.47 -9.05
CA PRO A 103 -1.19 -4.23 -7.76
C PRO A 103 -2.17 -4.48 -6.61
N TYR A 104 -1.69 -5.17 -5.61
CA TYR A 104 -2.48 -5.58 -4.47
C TYR A 104 -1.66 -5.37 -3.20
N ILE A 105 -2.17 -4.54 -2.30
CA ILE A 105 -1.47 -4.19 -1.07
C ILE A 105 -2.34 -4.56 0.13
N ASP A 106 -1.80 -5.42 0.98
CA ASP A 106 -2.41 -5.77 2.26
C ASP A 106 -1.70 -5.02 3.37
N LEU A 107 -2.44 -4.23 4.11
CA LEU A 107 -1.93 -3.46 5.23
C LEU A 107 -2.50 -4.01 6.52
N THR A 108 -1.61 -4.45 7.42
CA THR A 108 -1.95 -4.89 8.77
C THR A 108 -1.45 -3.87 9.79
N ILE A 109 -2.30 -3.45 10.68
CA ILE A 109 -1.96 -2.46 11.71
C ILE A 109 -2.27 -2.99 13.10
#